data_48e4d75d49b41eb3e8327106dba42e28
#
_entry.id   48e4d75d49b41eb3e8327106dba42e28
#
_cell.length_a   1.000
_cell.length_b   1.000
_cell.length_c   1.000
_cell.angle_alpha   90.00
_cell.angle_beta   90.00
_cell.angle_gamma   90.00
#
_symmetry.space_group_name_H-M   'P 1'
#
loop_
_entity.id
_entity.type
_entity.pdbx_description
1 polymer ?
#
loop_
_entity_poly.entity_id
_entity_poly.type
_entity_poly.pdbx_seq_one_letter_code
_entity_poly.pdbx_strand_id
1 'polypeptide(L)'
;MKRQKGFTLIELLIVVAIIGIIAAIAIPNLLNAINRGRQKRTMADIRSIATAIESYSVDYNFYPRQGDGVIGDITPFVVPTYIKKMPDADGWNNGIQWYGDTLGVSYTVYSYGKGGGADTTWINGRTTDFASDIVYAEGQFYQWPEGMQIN
;
A
#
# COMPACT_ATOMS: atom_id res chain seq x y z
N MET A 1 -0.69 -60.02 -20.16
CA MET A 1 -1.01 -58.56 -20.38
C MET A 1 -1.69 -58.03 -19.12
N LYS A 2 -1.08 -57.05 -18.45
CA LYS A 2 -1.71 -56.36 -17.29
C LYS A 2 -2.80 -55.44 -17.83
N ARG A 3 -4.07 -55.66 -17.44
CA ARG A 3 -5.18 -54.75 -17.75
C ARG A 3 -4.91 -53.40 -17.07
N GLN A 4 -4.73 -52.36 -17.83
CA GLN A 4 -4.73 -50.98 -17.30
C GLN A 4 -6.15 -50.66 -16.83
N LYS A 5 -6.31 -50.34 -15.55
CA LYS A 5 -7.58 -49.84 -15.01
C LYS A 5 -7.72 -48.37 -15.46
N GLY A 6 -8.75 -48.10 -16.25
CA GLY A 6 -9.09 -46.72 -16.64
C GLY A 6 -9.77 -45.95 -15.50
N PHE A 7 -9.69 -44.64 -15.55
CA PHE A 7 -10.38 -43.71 -14.61
C PHE A 7 -11.90 -43.74 -14.92
N THR A 8 -12.71 -43.74 -13.89
CA THR A 8 -14.16 -43.61 -14.05
C THR A 8 -14.56 -42.14 -14.11
N LEU A 9 -15.66 -41.81 -14.79
CA LEU A 9 -16.22 -40.48 -14.91
C LEU A 9 -16.60 -39.92 -13.51
N ILE A 10 -17.11 -40.78 -12.63
CA ILE A 10 -17.50 -40.37 -11.27
C ILE A 10 -16.30 -40.01 -10.39
N GLU A 11 -15.18 -40.74 -10.52
CA GLU A 11 -13.94 -40.39 -9.81
C GLU A 11 -13.42 -39.00 -10.21
N LEU A 12 -13.46 -38.67 -11.50
CA LEU A 12 -13.09 -37.37 -11.99
C LEU A 12 -14.05 -36.28 -11.47
N LEU A 13 -15.35 -36.57 -11.48
CA LEU A 13 -16.38 -35.59 -11.06
C LEU A 13 -16.28 -35.27 -9.57
N ILE A 14 -16.00 -36.24 -8.71
CA ILE A 14 -15.80 -36.02 -7.27
C ILE A 14 -14.56 -35.20 -7.02
N VAL A 15 -13.44 -35.45 -7.71
CA VAL A 15 -12.20 -34.70 -7.55
C VAL A 15 -12.41 -33.23 -7.92
N VAL A 16 -13.06 -32.96 -9.06
CA VAL A 16 -13.33 -31.56 -9.49
C VAL A 16 -14.26 -30.85 -8.49
N ALA A 17 -15.26 -31.54 -7.95
CA ALA A 17 -16.16 -30.99 -6.94
C ALA A 17 -15.40 -30.61 -5.66
N ILE A 18 -14.51 -31.47 -5.16
CA ILE A 18 -13.70 -31.20 -3.97
C ILE A 18 -12.75 -30.02 -4.21
N ILE A 19 -12.06 -29.99 -5.36
CA ILE A 19 -11.19 -28.86 -5.73
C ILE A 19 -11.98 -27.55 -5.78
N GLY A 20 -13.19 -27.57 -6.35
CA GLY A 20 -14.07 -26.41 -6.41
C GLY A 20 -14.43 -25.86 -5.03
N ILE A 21 -14.76 -26.73 -4.08
CA ILE A 21 -15.08 -26.32 -2.70
C ILE A 21 -13.86 -25.72 -2.01
N ILE A 22 -12.69 -26.36 -2.12
CA ILE A 22 -11.46 -25.85 -1.52
C ILE A 22 -11.09 -24.51 -2.13
N ALA A 23 -11.15 -24.37 -3.45
CA ALA A 23 -10.84 -23.14 -4.15
C ALA A 23 -11.78 -21.97 -3.74
N ALA A 24 -13.07 -22.25 -3.58
CA ALA A 24 -14.06 -21.26 -3.17
C ALA A 24 -13.73 -20.63 -1.79
N ILE A 25 -13.12 -21.38 -0.89
CA ILE A 25 -12.70 -20.88 0.43
C ILE A 25 -11.30 -20.29 0.39
N ALA A 26 -10.39 -20.89 -0.36
CA ALA A 26 -8.98 -20.51 -0.35
C ALA A 26 -8.70 -19.21 -1.12
N ILE A 27 -9.37 -18.98 -2.25
CA ILE A 27 -9.10 -17.82 -3.11
C ILE A 27 -9.37 -16.47 -2.40
N PRO A 28 -10.53 -16.23 -1.76
CA PRO A 28 -10.79 -14.96 -1.06
C PRO A 28 -9.79 -14.72 0.07
N ASN A 29 -9.46 -15.76 0.84
CA ASN A 29 -8.50 -15.65 1.93
C ASN A 29 -7.10 -15.31 1.44
N LEU A 30 -6.66 -15.89 0.30
CA LEU A 30 -5.39 -15.59 -0.32
C LEU A 30 -5.34 -14.14 -0.83
N LEU A 31 -6.40 -13.66 -1.48
CA LEU A 31 -6.49 -12.28 -1.95
C LEU A 31 -6.41 -11.26 -0.80
N ASN A 32 -7.08 -11.54 0.32
CA ASN A 32 -7.00 -10.72 1.51
C ASN A 32 -5.60 -10.71 2.12
N ALA A 33 -4.91 -11.85 2.14
CA ALA A 33 -3.53 -11.93 2.63
C ALA A 33 -2.56 -11.14 1.73
N ILE A 34 -2.71 -11.20 0.41
CA ILE A 34 -1.93 -10.43 -0.56
C ILE A 34 -2.17 -8.92 -0.34
N ASN A 35 -3.43 -8.49 -0.23
CA ASN A 35 -3.74 -7.08 -0.02
C ASN A 35 -3.17 -6.54 1.30
N ARG A 36 -3.22 -7.32 2.39
CA ARG A 36 -2.55 -6.97 3.67
C ARG A 36 -1.03 -6.84 3.52
N GLY A 37 -0.41 -7.71 2.73
CA GLY A 37 1.02 -7.60 2.41
C GLY A 37 1.35 -6.30 1.68
N ARG A 38 0.53 -5.94 0.69
CA ARG A 38 0.65 -4.68 -0.06
C ARG A 38 0.48 -3.46 0.83
N GLN A 39 -0.53 -3.43 1.71
CA GLN A 39 -0.72 -2.35 2.67
C GLN A 39 0.50 -2.15 3.58
N LYS A 40 1.00 -3.24 4.16
CA LYS A 40 2.18 -3.17 5.04
C LYS A 40 3.41 -2.66 4.33
N ARG A 41 3.61 -3.08 3.07
CA ARG A 41 4.69 -2.56 2.23
C ARG A 41 4.51 -1.05 2.00
N THR A 42 3.32 -0.60 1.59
CA THR A 42 3.02 0.82 1.38
C THR A 42 3.28 1.65 2.64
N MET A 43 2.84 1.18 3.81
CA MET A 43 3.12 1.86 5.08
C MET A 43 4.62 1.95 5.39
N ALA A 44 5.38 0.89 5.11
CA ALA A 44 6.82 0.89 5.30
C ALA A 44 7.52 1.86 4.33
N ASP A 45 7.11 1.89 3.08
CA ASP A 45 7.63 2.80 2.06
C ASP A 45 7.33 4.26 2.43
N ILE A 46 6.09 4.58 2.80
CA ILE A 46 5.69 5.92 3.28
C ILE A 46 6.49 6.33 4.50
N ARG A 47 6.69 5.44 5.48
CA ARG A 47 7.49 5.73 6.67
C ARG A 47 8.96 5.99 6.34
N SER A 48 9.52 5.25 5.38
CA SER A 48 10.88 5.46 4.90
C SER A 48 11.06 6.83 4.25
N ILE A 49 10.10 7.23 3.41
CA ILE A 49 10.04 8.55 2.78
C ILE A 49 9.94 9.64 3.85
N ALA A 50 9.01 9.50 4.79
CA ALA A 50 8.80 10.46 5.86
C ALA A 50 10.06 10.64 6.73
N THR A 51 10.76 9.55 7.04
CA THR A 51 12.04 9.63 7.77
C THR A 51 13.09 10.44 7.02
N ALA A 52 13.15 10.32 5.70
CA ALA A 52 14.07 11.10 4.88
C ALA A 52 13.69 12.60 4.86
N ILE A 53 12.39 12.89 4.79
CA ILE A 53 11.84 14.25 4.84
C ILE A 53 12.12 14.92 6.21
N GLU A 54 11.90 14.17 7.30
CA GLU A 54 12.21 14.64 8.66
C GLU A 54 13.72 14.92 8.84
N SER A 55 14.57 14.04 8.31
CA SER A 55 16.02 14.25 8.34
C SER A 55 16.43 15.49 7.56
N TYR A 56 15.81 15.75 6.41
CA TYR A 56 16.01 16.98 5.65
C TYR A 56 15.59 18.19 6.48
N SER A 57 14.44 18.13 7.16
CA SER A 57 13.94 19.25 7.96
C SER A 57 14.82 19.57 9.17
N VAL A 58 15.49 18.58 9.73
CA VAL A 58 16.46 18.78 10.82
C VAL A 58 17.66 19.61 10.35
N ASP A 59 18.15 19.36 9.12
CA ASP A 59 19.32 20.08 8.58
C ASP A 59 18.97 21.49 8.10
N TYR A 60 17.77 21.68 7.55
CA TYR A 60 17.39 22.95 6.89
C TYR A 60 16.40 23.80 7.72
N ASN A 61 15.82 23.27 8.79
CA ASN A 61 14.76 23.89 9.61
C ASN A 61 13.45 24.18 8.84
N PHE A 62 13.23 23.50 7.73
CA PHE A 62 11.97 23.52 6.97
C PHE A 62 11.86 22.23 6.13
N TYR A 63 10.63 21.85 5.79
CA TYR A 63 10.36 20.74 4.87
C TYR A 63 10.60 21.13 3.41
N PRO A 64 10.76 20.17 2.48
CA PRO A 64 10.91 20.47 1.06
C PRO A 64 9.83 21.45 0.57
N ARG A 65 10.23 22.59 0.04
CA ARG A 65 9.33 23.67 -0.43
C ARG A 65 8.83 23.36 -1.82
N GLN A 66 8.02 22.32 -1.92
CA GLN A 66 7.42 21.83 -3.15
C GLN A 66 5.91 21.79 -2.95
N GLY A 67 5.14 22.38 -3.87
CA GLY A 67 3.68 22.30 -3.88
C GLY A 67 3.19 20.87 -4.11
N ASP A 68 1.88 20.72 -4.10
CA ASP A 68 1.20 19.42 -4.26
C ASP A 68 1.61 18.71 -5.55
N GLY A 69 1.77 17.39 -5.47
CA GLY A 69 2.16 16.59 -6.62
C GLY A 69 2.43 15.14 -6.27
N VAL A 70 3.26 14.52 -7.06
CA VAL A 70 3.73 13.14 -6.80
C VAL A 70 5.00 13.18 -5.95
N ILE A 71 5.24 12.10 -5.21
CA ILE A 71 6.42 12.01 -4.33
C ILE A 71 7.75 12.20 -5.09
N GLY A 72 7.77 11.90 -6.38
CA GLY A 72 8.91 12.13 -7.27
C GLY A 72 9.39 13.58 -7.33
N ASP A 73 8.48 14.54 -7.12
CA ASP A 73 8.78 15.97 -7.22
C ASP A 73 9.72 16.45 -6.11
N ILE A 74 9.72 15.79 -4.95
CA ILE A 74 10.64 16.09 -3.85
C ILE A 74 11.97 15.32 -3.91
N THR A 75 12.15 14.44 -4.89
CA THR A 75 13.39 13.67 -5.07
C THR A 75 14.66 14.52 -5.05
N PRO A 76 14.73 15.70 -5.71
CA PRO A 76 15.93 16.53 -5.69
C PRO A 76 16.35 17.02 -4.30
N PHE A 77 15.43 17.07 -3.34
CA PHE A 77 15.69 17.54 -1.98
C PHE A 77 16.25 16.45 -1.06
N VAL A 78 15.81 15.19 -1.30
CA VAL A 78 16.08 14.09 -0.34
C VAL A 78 16.99 12.98 -0.89
N VAL A 79 17.10 12.83 -2.20
CA VAL A 79 17.96 11.82 -2.83
C VAL A 79 19.27 12.48 -3.30
N PRO A 80 20.41 11.86 -3.13
CA PRO A 80 20.70 10.58 -2.45
C PRO A 80 21.03 10.72 -0.95
N THR A 81 20.98 11.93 -0.40
CA THR A 81 21.54 12.28 0.92
C THR A 81 20.79 11.59 2.06
N TYR A 82 19.45 11.67 2.08
CA TYR A 82 18.61 11.17 3.16
C TYR A 82 17.99 9.81 2.84
N ILE A 83 17.83 9.52 1.55
CA ILE A 83 17.35 8.23 1.07
C ILE A 83 18.06 7.89 -0.25
N LYS A 84 18.53 6.65 -0.41
CA LYS A 84 19.23 6.25 -1.62
C LYS A 84 18.36 6.23 -2.87
N LYS A 85 17.13 5.78 -2.70
CA LYS A 85 16.13 5.68 -3.76
C LYS A 85 14.75 5.97 -3.18
N MET A 86 14.03 6.87 -3.82
CA MET A 86 12.65 7.20 -3.46
C MET A 86 11.72 6.09 -3.93
N PRO A 87 10.89 5.48 -3.05
CA PRO A 87 9.75 4.70 -3.48
C PRO A 87 8.72 5.62 -4.15
N ASP A 88 8.38 5.36 -5.39
CA ASP A 88 7.49 6.18 -6.21
C ASP A 88 6.06 5.62 -6.30
N ALA A 89 5.90 4.33 -6.05
CA ALA A 89 4.62 3.65 -6.13
C ALA A 89 4.33 2.79 -4.89
N ASP A 90 3.06 2.71 -4.56
CA ASP A 90 2.54 1.89 -3.47
C ASP A 90 2.49 0.39 -3.80
N GLY A 91 1.96 -0.42 -2.89
CA GLY A 91 1.83 -1.87 -3.06
C GLY A 91 0.88 -2.31 -4.18
N TRP A 92 0.03 -1.43 -4.68
CA TRP A 92 -0.89 -1.66 -5.80
C TRP A 92 -0.42 -1.00 -7.10
N ASN A 93 0.78 -0.40 -7.09
CA ASN A 93 1.38 0.30 -8.21
C ASN A 93 0.71 1.64 -8.55
N ASN A 94 0.03 2.25 -7.57
CA ASN A 94 -0.42 3.64 -7.66
C ASN A 94 0.70 4.56 -7.20
N GLY A 95 0.88 5.72 -7.83
CA GLY A 95 1.89 6.70 -7.44
C GLY A 95 1.65 7.20 -6.03
N ILE A 96 2.69 7.24 -5.20
CA ILE A 96 2.64 7.88 -3.89
C ILE A 96 2.56 9.39 -4.10
N GLN A 97 1.70 10.04 -3.35
CA GLN A 97 1.40 11.45 -3.49
C GLN A 97 2.12 12.28 -2.42
N TRP A 98 2.37 13.51 -2.76
CA TRP A 98 2.92 14.55 -1.90
C TRP A 98 1.96 15.72 -1.80
N TYR A 99 1.69 16.16 -0.61
CA TYR A 99 1.02 17.43 -0.33
C TYR A 99 1.96 18.26 0.54
N GLY A 100 2.41 19.41 0.07
CA GLY A 100 3.40 20.22 0.75
C GLY A 100 3.08 21.70 0.72
N ASP A 101 3.42 22.36 1.84
CA ASP A 101 3.38 23.81 1.92
C ASP A 101 4.62 24.41 1.25
N THR A 102 4.42 25.38 0.36
CA THR A 102 5.50 26.13 -0.29
C THR A 102 6.35 26.94 0.67
N LEU A 103 5.87 27.20 1.89
CA LEU A 103 6.65 27.80 2.98
C LEU A 103 7.51 26.77 3.72
N GLY A 104 7.25 25.48 3.55
CA GLY A 104 7.99 24.40 4.20
C GLY A 104 7.61 24.19 5.68
N VAL A 105 6.38 24.53 6.07
CA VAL A 105 5.90 24.42 7.45
C VAL A 105 5.31 23.07 7.73
N SER A 106 4.62 22.47 6.74
CA SER A 106 3.93 21.20 6.88
C SER A 106 4.07 20.31 5.66
N TYR A 107 3.84 19.00 5.83
CA TYR A 107 3.83 18.06 4.73
C TYR A 107 2.90 16.88 5.01
N THR A 108 2.44 16.25 3.94
CA THR A 108 1.70 15.01 3.98
C THR A 108 2.16 14.10 2.85
N VAL A 109 2.39 12.83 3.16
CA VAL A 109 2.67 11.77 2.17
C VAL A 109 1.52 10.77 2.23
N TYR A 110 0.94 10.43 1.10
CA TYR A 110 -0.21 9.55 1.08
C TYR A 110 -0.26 8.64 -0.15
N SER A 111 -0.97 7.53 0.00
CA SER A 111 -1.28 6.57 -1.05
C SER A 111 -2.77 6.41 -1.15
N TYR A 112 -3.28 6.30 -2.36
CA TYR A 112 -4.70 6.04 -2.65
C TYR A 112 -5.15 4.60 -2.34
N GLY A 113 -4.27 3.77 -1.78
CA GLY A 113 -4.60 2.38 -1.49
C GLY A 113 -5.00 1.58 -2.74
N LYS A 114 -5.77 0.51 -2.53
CA LYS A 114 -6.27 -0.35 -3.61
C LYS A 114 -7.25 0.39 -4.53
N GLY A 115 -7.93 1.42 -4.02
CA GLY A 115 -8.93 2.20 -4.76
C GLY A 115 -8.34 2.98 -5.92
N GLY A 116 -7.10 3.43 -5.82
CA GLY A 116 -6.38 4.18 -6.86
C GLY A 116 -6.88 5.60 -7.08
N GLY A 117 -7.78 6.08 -6.24
CA GLY A 117 -8.31 7.45 -6.25
C GLY A 117 -8.41 8.01 -4.84
N ALA A 118 -8.33 9.34 -4.72
CA ALA A 118 -8.37 10.02 -3.42
C ALA A 118 -9.70 9.79 -2.69
N ASP A 119 -9.61 9.54 -1.39
CA ASP A 119 -10.78 9.61 -0.52
C ASP A 119 -11.33 11.04 -0.50
N THR A 120 -12.65 11.16 -0.41
CA THR A 120 -13.31 12.49 -0.37
C THR A 120 -12.94 13.25 0.90
N THR A 121 -12.64 12.55 1.99
CA THR A 121 -12.29 13.12 3.29
C THR A 121 -11.42 12.13 4.04
N TRP A 122 -10.29 12.59 4.54
CA TRP A 122 -9.46 11.79 5.44
C TRP A 122 -10.00 11.83 6.86
N ILE A 123 -9.99 10.66 7.51
CA ILE A 123 -10.38 10.52 8.91
C ILE A 123 -9.13 10.33 9.77
N ASN A 124 -9.06 11.01 10.90
CA ASN A 124 -7.98 10.77 11.86
C ASN A 124 -8.25 9.43 12.56
N GLY A 125 -7.59 8.37 12.08
CA GLY A 125 -7.77 7.04 12.67
C GLY A 125 -7.53 5.88 11.71
N ARG A 126 -7.99 4.73 12.18
CA ARG A 126 -7.87 3.46 11.46
C ARG A 126 -8.96 3.28 10.41
N THR A 127 -8.57 2.60 9.33
CA THR A 127 -9.49 2.18 8.27
C THR A 127 -9.56 0.65 8.21
N THR A 128 -10.70 0.14 7.74
CA THR A 128 -10.95 -1.30 7.57
C THR A 128 -11.15 -1.70 6.11
N ASP A 129 -10.96 -0.76 5.19
CA ASP A 129 -11.07 -0.99 3.75
C ASP A 129 -9.69 -0.87 3.08
N PHE A 130 -9.38 -1.79 2.17
CA PHE A 130 -8.16 -1.73 1.35
C PHE A 130 -8.17 -0.56 0.36
N ALA A 131 -9.36 -0.05 0.00
CA ALA A 131 -9.51 1.08 -0.93
C ALA A 131 -9.21 2.42 -0.27
N SER A 132 -9.29 2.53 1.06
CA SER A 132 -9.03 3.77 1.78
C SER A 132 -7.58 4.23 1.66
N ASP A 133 -7.40 5.55 1.65
CA ASP A 133 -6.09 6.19 1.61
C ASP A 133 -5.27 5.81 2.86
N ILE A 134 -3.95 5.74 2.67
CA ILE A 134 -2.97 5.64 3.75
C ILE A 134 -2.26 6.98 3.82
N VAL A 135 -2.44 7.71 4.93
CA VAL A 135 -2.00 9.09 5.07
C VAL A 135 -1.02 9.22 6.22
N TYR A 136 0.12 9.84 5.94
CA TYR A 136 1.15 10.17 6.92
C TYR A 136 1.42 11.67 6.89
N ALA A 137 1.31 12.31 8.02
CA ALA A 137 1.50 13.75 8.15
C ALA A 137 2.33 14.07 9.41
N GLU A 138 3.28 14.97 9.29
CA GLU A 138 4.00 15.58 10.41
C GLU A 138 4.53 14.55 11.44
N GLY A 139 5.20 13.50 10.97
CA GLY A 139 5.86 12.53 11.85
C GLY A 139 5.01 11.34 12.27
N GLN A 140 3.73 11.26 11.89
CA GLN A 140 2.83 10.16 12.28
C GLN A 140 1.82 9.77 11.20
N PHE A 141 1.29 8.55 11.31
CA PHE A 141 0.14 8.17 10.49
C PHE A 141 -1.11 8.93 10.96
N TYR A 142 -1.73 9.66 10.05
CA TYR A 142 -3.00 10.32 10.27
C TYR A 142 -4.18 9.38 9.98
N GLN A 143 -4.10 8.63 8.87
CA GLN A 143 -5.03 7.59 8.50
C GLN A 143 -4.27 6.32 8.14
N TRP A 144 -4.63 5.20 8.78
CA TRP A 144 -3.89 3.95 8.60
C TRP A 144 -4.79 2.72 8.63
N PRO A 145 -4.45 1.66 7.88
CA PRO A 145 -5.15 0.39 7.96
C PRO A 145 -4.79 -0.36 9.25
N GLU A 146 -5.80 -0.82 9.98
CA GLU A 146 -5.62 -1.60 11.19
C GLU A 146 -6.57 -2.80 11.24
N GLY A 147 -6.06 -3.93 11.76
CA GLY A 147 -6.84 -5.14 11.99
C GLY A 147 -7.19 -5.94 10.74
N MET A 148 -8.32 -6.62 10.79
CA MET A 148 -8.84 -7.41 9.67
C MET A 148 -9.62 -6.50 8.73
N GLN A 149 -9.15 -6.39 7.49
CA GLN A 149 -9.87 -5.67 6.45
C GLN A 149 -11.08 -6.48 6.00
N ILE A 150 -12.20 -5.82 5.76
CA ILE A 150 -13.49 -6.45 5.48
C ILE A 150 -13.73 -6.58 3.96
N ASN A 151 -13.06 -5.75 3.12
CA ASN A 151 -13.26 -5.71 1.66
C ASN A 151 -11.95 -5.80 0.88
#